data_6dc15cfe84c45f7437c1f0eff565d9c5
#
_entry.id   6dc15cfe84c45f7437c1f0eff565d9c5
#
_cell.length_a   1.000
_cell.length_b   1.000
_cell.length_c   1.000
_cell.angle_alpha   90.00
_cell.angle_beta   90.00
_cell.angle_gamma   90.00
#
_symmetry.space_group_name_H-M   'P 1'
#
loop_
_entity.id
_entity.type
_entity.pdbx_description
1 polymer ?
#
loop_
_entity_poly.entity_id
_entity_poly.type
_entity_poly.pdbx_seq_one_letter_code
_entity_poly.pdbx_strand_id
1 'polypeptide(L)'
;MKKFIISIDQGTTSSRVILFDTKGNIVFVSQYEFKQYFPKNGWVEHNPNEIWSTTLKALKQVINKAKKLKGHILTIGITNQRETTILWNKKTGKPIYNAIVWQDRRTQDYCKLLKKKNYENLFRNKTGLFIDPYFSATKIKWILDNVKISKKLLSSNDLLFGTVDTFLIWKLTKGKQHLTEASNASRTMLYNINNNKWDKEILKKLNIPLKILPEVKNSADNFGKTDKKITGVEISISAVLGDQQAAAFGQTCFEKGSIKSTYGTGAFVIMNTGPKKINSKNKLLTTICYRLNNKNTYALEGSIFIAGAGVQWLRDKVKLIKKAPETEKISKSSKINDGVFVVPAFSGMGAPYWRPDARGVITGLTRDSDWKSIVRATVESVGYQSFDLFDSMNKDGLKPRIVKVDGGMVANNWFTQFLADIINLKVVRPKILETTALGVALLAGLQIGEYKSLNQIKNMWKKDRVFSPNIKKTLRNELLAGWKLAIKKTLA
;
A
#
# COMPACT_ATOMS: atom_id res chain seq x y z
N MET A 1 3.79 -7.47 -35.08
CA MET A 1 2.76 -7.88 -34.11
C MET A 1 2.79 -6.95 -32.92
N LYS A 2 1.66 -6.45 -32.41
CA LYS A 2 1.59 -5.61 -31.22
C LYS A 2 2.06 -6.39 -29.99
N LYS A 3 2.89 -5.80 -29.14
CA LYS A 3 3.39 -6.41 -27.91
C LYS A 3 2.70 -5.79 -26.70
N PHE A 4 2.33 -6.63 -25.73
CA PHE A 4 1.62 -6.19 -24.53
C PHE A 4 2.23 -6.79 -23.27
N ILE A 5 2.07 -6.08 -22.16
CA ILE A 5 2.38 -6.54 -20.81
C ILE A 5 1.09 -6.47 -19.99
N ILE A 6 0.82 -7.52 -19.22
CA ILE A 6 -0.32 -7.57 -18.30
C ILE A 6 0.14 -7.21 -16.90
N SER A 7 -0.63 -6.36 -16.24
CA SER A 7 -0.53 -6.14 -14.79
C SER A 7 -1.78 -6.67 -14.10
N ILE A 8 -1.60 -7.48 -13.06
CA ILE A 8 -2.62 -7.85 -12.09
C ILE A 8 -2.45 -6.94 -10.88
N ASP A 9 -3.43 -6.12 -10.57
CA ASP A 9 -3.48 -5.22 -9.43
C ASP A 9 -4.61 -5.66 -8.49
N GLN A 10 -4.26 -6.41 -7.45
CA GLN A 10 -5.22 -6.90 -6.48
C GLN A 10 -5.29 -5.95 -5.29
N GLY A 11 -6.23 -5.02 -5.32
CA GLY A 11 -6.46 -4.02 -4.29
C GLY A 11 -7.32 -4.51 -3.11
N THR A 12 -7.60 -3.61 -2.17
CA THR A 12 -8.39 -3.95 -0.96
C THR A 12 -9.87 -4.20 -1.28
N THR A 13 -10.43 -3.52 -2.28
CA THR A 13 -11.88 -3.59 -2.58
C THR A 13 -12.17 -4.20 -3.95
N SER A 14 -11.17 -4.37 -4.79
CA SER A 14 -11.35 -4.87 -6.16
C SER A 14 -10.10 -5.56 -6.68
N SER A 15 -10.30 -6.46 -7.64
CA SER A 15 -9.26 -7.05 -8.46
C SER A 15 -9.29 -6.38 -9.84
N ARG A 16 -8.17 -5.81 -10.25
CA ARG A 16 -8.01 -5.10 -11.52
C ARG A 16 -6.92 -5.75 -12.35
N VAL A 17 -7.15 -5.87 -13.64
CA VAL A 17 -6.14 -6.35 -14.60
C VAL A 17 -6.06 -5.35 -15.75
N ILE A 18 -4.86 -4.92 -16.07
CA ILE A 18 -4.61 -3.89 -17.09
C ILE A 18 -3.69 -4.46 -18.16
N LEU A 19 -4.05 -4.21 -19.41
CA LEU A 19 -3.22 -4.45 -20.59
C LEU A 19 -2.49 -3.16 -20.94
N PHE A 20 -1.17 -3.20 -20.88
CA PHE A 20 -0.31 -2.10 -21.31
C PHE A 20 0.37 -2.44 -22.66
N ASP A 21 0.59 -1.40 -23.47
CA ASP A 21 1.58 -1.49 -24.54
C ASP A 21 3.00 -1.35 -23.98
N THR A 22 4.02 -1.60 -24.80
CA THR A 22 5.44 -1.48 -24.37
C THR A 22 5.90 -0.03 -24.17
N LYS A 23 5.05 0.97 -24.44
CA LYS A 23 5.29 2.39 -24.12
C LYS A 23 4.66 2.78 -22.79
N GLY A 24 4.00 1.83 -22.10
CA GLY A 24 3.33 2.05 -20.82
C GLY A 24 1.93 2.66 -20.93
N ASN A 25 1.36 2.77 -22.14
CA ASN A 25 0.00 3.27 -22.30
C ASN A 25 -1.01 2.17 -21.96
N ILE A 26 -2.13 2.56 -21.32
CA ILE A 26 -3.24 1.65 -21.03
C ILE A 26 -3.99 1.34 -22.34
N VAL A 27 -4.09 0.05 -22.66
CA VAL A 27 -4.82 -0.44 -23.83
C VAL A 27 -6.20 -0.97 -23.45
N PHE A 28 -6.30 -1.62 -22.29
CA PHE A 28 -7.57 -2.13 -21.79
C PHE A 28 -7.52 -2.35 -20.27
N VAL A 29 -8.64 -2.14 -19.60
CA VAL A 29 -8.80 -2.37 -18.16
C VAL A 29 -10.00 -3.28 -17.93
N SER A 30 -9.83 -4.25 -17.04
CA SER A 30 -10.91 -5.07 -16.51
C SER A 30 -10.83 -5.07 -14.99
N GLN A 31 -11.93 -4.74 -14.30
CA GLN A 31 -11.99 -4.64 -12.86
C GLN A 31 -13.28 -5.23 -12.32
N TYR A 32 -13.18 -5.92 -11.19
CA TYR A 32 -14.30 -6.48 -10.44
C TYR A 32 -14.13 -6.20 -8.96
N GLU A 33 -15.16 -5.69 -8.33
CA GLU A 33 -15.24 -5.57 -6.88
C GLU A 33 -15.53 -6.93 -6.25
N PHE A 34 -15.18 -7.08 -4.97
CA PHE A 34 -15.52 -8.24 -4.15
C PHE A 34 -15.95 -7.78 -2.76
N LYS A 35 -16.69 -8.64 -2.08
CA LYS A 35 -17.32 -8.31 -0.81
C LYS A 35 -16.30 -8.15 0.32
N GLN A 36 -16.53 -7.13 1.15
CA GLN A 36 -15.81 -6.91 2.41
C GLN A 36 -16.66 -7.48 3.55
N TYR A 37 -16.02 -8.22 4.45
CA TYR A 37 -16.70 -8.85 5.59
C TYR A 37 -16.23 -8.22 6.90
N PHE A 38 -17.16 -7.88 7.79
CA PHE A 38 -16.90 -7.26 9.09
C PHE A 38 -17.56 -8.10 10.20
N PRO A 39 -17.03 -9.29 10.54
CA PRO A 39 -17.71 -10.23 11.44
C PRO A 39 -17.90 -9.72 12.86
N LYS A 40 -16.96 -8.87 13.34
CA LYS A 40 -16.99 -8.23 14.66
C LYS A 40 -16.38 -6.83 14.56
N ASN A 41 -16.57 -6.01 15.61
CA ASN A 41 -15.93 -4.70 15.67
C ASN A 41 -14.40 -4.81 15.53
N GLY A 42 -13.83 -4.06 14.60
CA GLY A 42 -12.40 -4.07 14.27
C GLY A 42 -11.91 -5.28 13.47
N TRP A 43 -12.78 -6.23 13.11
CA TRP A 43 -12.44 -7.35 12.24
C TRP A 43 -12.73 -7.01 10.79
N VAL A 44 -11.78 -7.34 9.91
CA VAL A 44 -11.92 -7.14 8.46
C VAL A 44 -11.42 -8.37 7.74
N GLU A 45 -12.28 -8.97 6.93
CA GLU A 45 -11.99 -10.20 6.22
C GLU A 45 -12.37 -10.12 4.73
N HIS A 46 -11.64 -10.84 3.90
CA HIS A 46 -12.01 -11.13 2.53
C HIS A 46 -12.16 -12.63 2.31
N ASN A 47 -13.03 -13.02 1.39
CA ASN A 47 -13.07 -14.40 0.92
C ASN A 47 -11.96 -14.60 -0.14
N PRO A 48 -10.94 -15.46 0.11
CA PRO A 48 -9.86 -15.67 -0.86
C PRO A 48 -10.36 -16.26 -2.20
N ASN A 49 -11.50 -16.98 -2.20
CA ASN A 49 -12.09 -17.48 -3.44
C ASN A 49 -12.69 -16.36 -4.29
N GLU A 50 -13.21 -15.29 -3.68
CA GLU A 50 -13.68 -14.10 -4.39
C GLU A 50 -12.50 -13.32 -4.97
N ILE A 51 -11.40 -13.13 -4.20
CA ILE A 51 -10.15 -12.56 -4.70
C ILE A 51 -9.68 -13.32 -5.94
N TRP A 52 -9.65 -14.65 -5.86
CA TRP A 52 -9.24 -15.50 -6.99
C TRP A 52 -10.18 -15.39 -8.18
N SER A 53 -11.49 -15.56 -7.96
CA SER A 53 -12.47 -15.59 -9.07
C SER A 53 -12.56 -14.27 -9.81
N THR A 54 -12.54 -13.14 -9.08
CA THR A 54 -12.55 -11.79 -9.68
C THR A 54 -11.26 -11.51 -10.45
N THR A 55 -10.10 -11.91 -9.90
CA THR A 55 -8.79 -11.78 -10.57
C THR A 55 -8.76 -12.62 -11.86
N LEU A 56 -9.18 -13.89 -11.80
CA LEU A 56 -9.19 -14.78 -12.96
C LEU A 56 -10.16 -14.29 -14.05
N LYS A 57 -11.33 -13.81 -13.65
CA LYS A 57 -12.32 -13.25 -14.59
C LYS A 57 -11.76 -12.04 -15.32
N ALA A 58 -11.14 -11.10 -14.59
CA ALA A 58 -10.50 -9.92 -15.16
C ALA A 58 -9.34 -10.32 -16.10
N LEU A 59 -8.48 -11.25 -15.66
CA LEU A 59 -7.34 -11.72 -16.45
C LEU A 59 -7.78 -12.35 -17.77
N LYS A 60 -8.81 -13.21 -17.77
CA LYS A 60 -9.35 -13.84 -18.98
C LYS A 60 -9.88 -12.80 -19.96
N GLN A 61 -10.56 -11.74 -19.49
CA GLN A 61 -11.03 -10.65 -20.36
C GLN A 61 -9.87 -9.90 -21.01
N VAL A 62 -8.82 -9.62 -20.26
CA VAL A 62 -7.62 -8.92 -20.77
C VAL A 62 -6.88 -9.79 -21.80
N ILE A 63 -6.72 -11.10 -21.52
CA ILE A 63 -6.13 -12.04 -22.49
C ILE A 63 -6.95 -12.09 -23.78
N ASN A 64 -8.27 -12.18 -23.69
CA ASN A 64 -9.16 -12.19 -24.84
C ASN A 64 -9.08 -10.88 -25.64
N LYS A 65 -8.95 -9.72 -24.96
CA LYS A 65 -8.75 -8.42 -25.61
C LYS A 65 -7.43 -8.39 -26.40
N ALA A 66 -6.34 -8.88 -25.80
CA ALA A 66 -5.04 -8.97 -26.48
C ALA A 66 -5.12 -9.84 -27.74
N LYS A 67 -5.81 -11.01 -27.68
CA LYS A 67 -6.06 -11.89 -28.83
C LYS A 67 -6.86 -11.18 -29.93
N LYS A 68 -7.96 -10.48 -29.56
CA LYS A 68 -8.78 -9.71 -30.55
C LYS A 68 -7.97 -8.60 -31.24
N LEU A 69 -6.96 -8.03 -30.54
CA LEU A 69 -6.04 -7.04 -31.09
C LEU A 69 -4.89 -7.67 -31.94
N LYS A 70 -4.88 -9.00 -32.11
CA LYS A 70 -3.81 -9.79 -32.76
C LYS A 70 -2.44 -9.48 -32.17
N GLY A 71 -2.39 -9.29 -30.82
CA GLY A 71 -1.20 -8.94 -30.09
C GLY A 71 -0.59 -10.10 -29.32
N HIS A 72 0.70 -10.01 -29.04
CA HIS A 72 1.45 -10.95 -28.24
C HIS A 72 1.61 -10.44 -26.80
N ILE A 73 1.25 -11.26 -25.81
CA ILE A 73 1.44 -10.97 -24.39
C ILE A 73 2.84 -11.45 -24.00
N LEU A 74 3.71 -10.52 -23.62
CA LEU A 74 5.10 -10.81 -23.28
C LEU A 74 5.22 -11.46 -21.90
N THR A 75 4.52 -10.88 -20.89
CA THR A 75 4.63 -11.30 -19.50
C THR A 75 3.50 -10.73 -18.65
N ILE A 76 3.43 -11.22 -17.39
CA ILE A 76 2.54 -10.75 -16.33
C ILE A 76 3.40 -10.19 -15.19
N GLY A 77 3.02 -9.01 -14.65
CA GLY A 77 3.43 -8.51 -13.34
C GLY A 77 2.26 -8.57 -12.36
N ILE A 78 2.51 -8.88 -11.08
CA ILE A 78 1.51 -8.94 -10.02
C ILE A 78 1.82 -7.90 -8.94
N THR A 79 0.84 -7.09 -8.60
CA THR A 79 0.88 -6.23 -7.42
C THR A 79 -0.38 -6.46 -6.58
N ASN A 80 -0.26 -6.23 -5.28
CA ASN A 80 -1.30 -6.63 -4.34
C ASN A 80 -1.35 -5.74 -3.09
N GLN A 81 -2.53 -5.69 -2.46
CA GLN A 81 -2.67 -5.24 -1.08
C GLN A 81 -1.73 -6.06 -0.19
N ARG A 82 -0.89 -5.37 0.58
CA ARG A 82 0.13 -6.01 1.41
C ARG A 82 -0.48 -6.57 2.71
N GLU A 83 0.28 -7.34 3.46
CA GLU A 83 0.02 -7.83 4.82
C GLU A 83 -1.23 -8.73 4.96
N THR A 84 -2.17 -8.70 4.03
CA THR A 84 -3.38 -9.55 4.05
C THR A 84 -2.97 -11.02 4.03
N THR A 85 -3.46 -11.76 5.03
CA THR A 85 -2.96 -13.07 5.42
C THR A 85 -3.91 -14.17 4.96
N ILE A 86 -3.41 -15.15 4.19
CA ILE A 86 -4.17 -16.30 3.68
C ILE A 86 -3.44 -17.58 4.06
N LEU A 87 -4.18 -18.54 4.62
CA LEU A 87 -3.71 -19.91 4.83
C LEU A 87 -4.61 -20.89 4.08
N TRP A 88 -4.00 -21.87 3.41
CA TRP A 88 -4.75 -22.84 2.60
C TRP A 88 -4.15 -24.25 2.66
N ASN A 89 -4.97 -25.23 2.32
CA ASN A 89 -4.54 -26.60 2.17
C ASN A 89 -3.79 -26.79 0.85
N LYS A 90 -2.53 -27.25 0.91
CA LYS A 90 -1.65 -27.49 -0.23
C LYS A 90 -2.23 -28.46 -1.26
N LYS A 91 -2.92 -29.52 -0.83
CA LYS A 91 -3.47 -30.55 -1.72
C LYS A 91 -4.70 -30.09 -2.48
N THR A 92 -5.60 -29.37 -1.79
CA THR A 92 -6.89 -28.98 -2.37
C THR A 92 -6.93 -27.57 -2.89
N GLY A 93 -5.99 -26.70 -2.46
CA GLY A 93 -6.00 -25.28 -2.74
C GLY A 93 -7.13 -24.50 -2.08
N LYS A 94 -7.85 -25.13 -1.14
CA LYS A 94 -8.95 -24.48 -0.42
C LYS A 94 -8.41 -23.69 0.76
N PRO A 95 -8.76 -22.39 0.89
CA PRO A 95 -8.47 -21.61 2.09
C PRO A 95 -9.09 -22.26 3.32
N ILE A 96 -8.39 -22.25 4.45
CA ILE A 96 -8.89 -22.81 5.71
C ILE A 96 -9.66 -21.81 6.56
N TYR A 97 -9.54 -20.54 6.23
CA TYR A 97 -10.22 -19.40 6.83
C TYR A 97 -10.29 -18.25 5.82
N ASN A 98 -11.14 -17.26 6.08
CA ASN A 98 -11.12 -16.01 5.32
C ASN A 98 -9.76 -15.33 5.42
N ALA A 99 -9.36 -14.56 4.40
CA ALA A 99 -8.19 -13.74 4.46
C ALA A 99 -8.36 -12.66 5.52
N ILE A 100 -7.44 -12.59 6.49
CA ILE A 100 -7.43 -11.52 7.49
C ILE A 100 -6.72 -10.31 6.89
N VAL A 101 -7.48 -9.21 6.69
CA VAL A 101 -7.04 -8.03 5.96
C VAL A 101 -6.05 -7.20 6.78
N TRP A 102 -5.23 -6.40 6.12
CA TRP A 102 -4.26 -5.49 6.74
C TRP A 102 -4.91 -4.48 7.73
N GLN A 103 -6.18 -4.13 7.54
CA GLN A 103 -6.96 -3.23 8.39
C GLN A 103 -7.46 -3.89 9.69
N ASP A 104 -7.41 -5.22 9.78
CA ASP A 104 -7.97 -6.00 10.89
C ASP A 104 -7.23 -5.76 12.19
N ARG A 105 -7.96 -5.61 13.30
CA ARG A 105 -7.42 -5.29 14.63
C ARG A 105 -7.58 -6.42 15.66
N ARG A 106 -8.07 -7.62 15.26
CA ARG A 106 -8.34 -8.74 16.18
C ARG A 106 -7.13 -9.19 17.01
N THR A 107 -5.92 -8.96 16.52
CA THR A 107 -4.67 -9.35 17.19
C THR A 107 -4.07 -8.24 18.06
N GLN A 108 -4.81 -7.15 18.31
CA GLN A 108 -4.29 -5.99 19.05
C GLN A 108 -3.82 -6.35 20.46
N ASP A 109 -4.56 -7.20 21.19
CA ASP A 109 -4.19 -7.59 22.55
C ASP A 109 -2.96 -8.51 22.57
N TYR A 110 -2.82 -9.37 21.56
CA TYR A 110 -1.60 -10.14 21.39
C TYR A 110 -0.38 -9.25 21.08
N CYS A 111 -0.56 -8.20 20.28
CA CYS A 111 0.49 -7.21 20.07
C CYS A 111 0.88 -6.48 21.38
N LYS A 112 -0.09 -6.11 22.22
CA LYS A 112 0.19 -5.53 23.55
C LYS A 112 0.99 -6.49 24.43
N LEU A 113 0.64 -7.79 24.43
CA LEU A 113 1.36 -8.84 25.15
C LEU A 113 2.83 -8.94 24.70
N LEU A 114 3.07 -8.94 23.37
CA LEU A 114 4.44 -8.97 22.81
C LEU A 114 5.25 -7.75 23.23
N LYS A 115 4.62 -6.56 23.25
CA LYS A 115 5.26 -5.31 23.74
C LYS A 115 5.60 -5.38 25.23
N LYS A 116 4.68 -5.90 26.06
CA LYS A 116 4.94 -6.13 27.50
C LYS A 116 6.12 -7.09 27.74
N LYS A 117 6.36 -8.04 26.81
CA LYS A 117 7.53 -8.93 26.84
C LYS A 117 8.82 -8.29 26.30
N ASN A 118 8.82 -6.97 26.06
CA ASN A 118 9.95 -6.19 25.53
C ASN A 118 10.50 -6.66 24.19
N TYR A 119 9.65 -7.24 23.31
CA TYR A 119 10.08 -7.72 22.00
C TYR A 119 10.13 -6.63 20.93
N GLU A 120 9.65 -5.40 21.19
CA GLU A 120 9.57 -4.31 20.19
C GLU A 120 10.92 -4.06 19.49
N ASN A 121 12.02 -3.96 20.25
CA ASN A 121 13.35 -3.70 19.71
C ASN A 121 13.84 -4.87 18.82
N LEU A 122 13.57 -6.12 19.22
CA LEU A 122 13.92 -7.29 18.42
C LEU A 122 13.25 -7.25 17.05
N PHE A 123 11.93 -7.06 17.03
CA PHE A 123 11.17 -7.01 15.77
C PHE A 123 11.62 -5.83 14.92
N ARG A 124 11.71 -4.65 15.50
CA ARG A 124 12.11 -3.44 14.80
C ARG A 124 13.50 -3.55 14.17
N ASN A 125 14.48 -4.05 14.91
CA ASN A 125 15.85 -4.18 14.42
C ASN A 125 15.98 -5.19 13.27
N LYS A 126 15.20 -6.27 13.30
CA LYS A 126 15.25 -7.32 12.29
C LYS A 126 14.34 -7.03 11.08
N THR A 127 13.14 -6.57 11.32
CA THR A 127 12.12 -6.42 10.27
C THR A 127 11.90 -4.98 9.81
N GLY A 128 12.37 -3.98 10.57
CA GLY A 128 12.08 -2.57 10.33
C GLY A 128 10.68 -2.11 10.75
N LEU A 129 9.89 -3.01 11.36
CA LEU A 129 8.47 -2.79 11.69
C LEU A 129 8.26 -2.74 13.20
N PHE A 130 7.25 -1.99 13.63
CA PHE A 130 6.72 -2.04 14.99
C PHE A 130 5.84 -3.28 15.18
N ILE A 131 5.63 -3.71 16.43
CA ILE A 131 4.64 -4.74 16.73
C ILE A 131 3.25 -4.13 16.63
N ASP A 132 2.53 -4.46 15.56
CA ASP A 132 1.18 -3.94 15.27
C ASP A 132 0.33 -5.01 14.57
N PRO A 133 -0.98 -5.07 14.81
CA PRO A 133 -1.89 -5.98 14.10
C PRO A 133 -1.96 -5.72 12.58
N TYR A 134 -1.42 -4.62 12.10
CA TYR A 134 -1.30 -4.30 10.68
C TYR A 134 -0.59 -5.42 9.90
N PHE A 135 0.49 -6.00 10.45
CA PHE A 135 1.37 -6.96 9.79
C PHE A 135 0.88 -8.40 9.88
N SER A 136 1.39 -9.28 9.00
CA SER A 136 0.86 -10.65 8.84
C SER A 136 1.12 -11.58 10.03
N ALA A 137 2.25 -11.43 10.73
CA ALA A 137 2.73 -12.40 11.72
C ALA A 137 1.69 -12.77 12.79
N THR A 138 1.07 -11.77 13.40
CA THR A 138 0.08 -12.00 14.47
C THR A 138 -1.22 -12.58 13.94
N LYS A 139 -1.58 -12.32 12.67
CA LYS A 139 -2.74 -12.90 11.99
C LYS A 139 -2.51 -14.39 11.69
N ILE A 140 -1.30 -14.74 11.23
CA ILE A 140 -0.91 -16.17 11.06
C ILE A 140 -1.06 -16.90 12.39
N LYS A 141 -0.47 -16.35 13.46
CA LYS A 141 -0.54 -16.93 14.80
C LYS A 141 -2.00 -17.12 15.24
N TRP A 142 -2.85 -16.10 15.02
CA TRP A 142 -4.26 -16.19 15.36
C TRP A 142 -4.97 -17.33 14.61
N ILE A 143 -4.73 -17.51 13.31
CA ILE A 143 -5.32 -18.61 12.52
C ILE A 143 -4.83 -19.96 13.04
N LEU A 144 -3.53 -20.10 13.32
CA LEU A 144 -2.96 -21.34 13.84
C LEU A 144 -3.55 -21.74 15.20
N ASP A 145 -3.89 -20.77 16.05
CA ASP A 145 -4.44 -21.00 17.37
C ASP A 145 -5.96 -21.27 17.36
N ASN A 146 -6.71 -20.58 16.48
CA ASN A 146 -8.16 -20.54 16.55
C ASN A 146 -8.88 -21.39 15.49
N VAL A 147 -8.20 -21.79 14.41
CA VAL A 147 -8.79 -22.58 13.33
C VAL A 147 -8.39 -24.04 13.49
N LYS A 148 -9.32 -24.88 13.99
CA LYS A 148 -9.04 -26.28 14.37
C LYS A 148 -8.32 -27.12 13.31
N ILE A 149 -8.71 -26.97 12.01
CA ILE A 149 -8.11 -27.74 10.92
C ILE A 149 -6.63 -27.39 10.68
N SER A 150 -6.15 -26.23 11.13
CA SER A 150 -4.77 -25.80 10.96
C SER A 150 -3.77 -26.80 11.57
N LYS A 151 -4.08 -27.33 12.77
CA LYS A 151 -3.24 -28.30 13.49
C LYS A 151 -3.09 -29.60 12.70
N LYS A 152 -4.19 -30.15 12.17
CA LYS A 152 -4.18 -31.38 11.34
C LYS A 152 -3.32 -31.15 10.07
N LEU A 153 -3.51 -30.03 9.39
CA LEU A 153 -2.75 -29.73 8.16
C LEU A 153 -1.26 -29.44 8.44
N LEU A 154 -0.93 -28.88 9.60
CA LEU A 154 0.47 -28.74 10.03
C LEU A 154 1.15 -30.09 10.24
N SER A 155 0.47 -31.03 10.89
CA SER A 155 1.00 -32.36 11.13
C SER A 155 1.22 -33.15 9.83
N SER A 156 0.32 -33.01 8.84
CA SER A 156 0.44 -33.67 7.54
C SER A 156 1.32 -32.90 6.51
N ASN A 157 1.94 -31.78 6.88
CA ASN A 157 2.69 -30.88 5.98
C ASN A 157 1.88 -30.33 4.79
N ASP A 158 0.56 -30.18 4.97
CA ASP A 158 -0.36 -29.75 3.93
C ASP A 158 -0.84 -28.30 4.11
N LEU A 159 -0.31 -27.56 5.09
CA LEU A 159 -0.66 -26.16 5.32
C LEU A 159 0.35 -25.23 4.64
N LEU A 160 -0.15 -24.25 3.89
CA LEU A 160 0.64 -23.16 3.31
C LEU A 160 0.12 -21.81 3.79
N PHE A 161 1.03 -20.87 3.94
CA PHE A 161 0.75 -19.45 4.16
C PHE A 161 1.20 -18.65 2.96
N GLY A 162 0.49 -17.56 2.69
CA GLY A 162 0.93 -16.50 1.78
C GLY A 162 0.22 -15.18 2.04
N THR A 163 0.85 -14.12 1.58
CA THR A 163 0.18 -12.88 1.23
C THR A 163 -0.56 -13.07 -0.09
N VAL A 164 -1.31 -12.07 -0.53
CA VAL A 164 -2.17 -12.22 -1.71
C VAL A 164 -1.40 -12.58 -2.97
N ASP A 165 -0.20 -12.01 -3.18
CA ASP A 165 0.70 -12.37 -4.28
C ASP A 165 1.00 -13.87 -4.31
N THR A 166 1.42 -14.42 -3.18
CA THR A 166 1.73 -15.86 -3.06
C THR A 166 0.53 -16.73 -3.41
N PHE A 167 -0.65 -16.37 -2.90
CA PHE A 167 -1.88 -17.12 -3.18
C PHE A 167 -2.24 -17.05 -4.67
N LEU A 168 -2.12 -15.88 -5.31
CA LEU A 168 -2.38 -15.72 -6.74
C LEU A 168 -1.37 -16.48 -7.60
N ILE A 169 -0.06 -16.42 -7.27
CA ILE A 169 0.98 -17.19 -7.96
C ILE A 169 0.67 -18.68 -7.86
N TRP A 170 0.39 -19.16 -6.65
CA TRP A 170 0.08 -20.55 -6.41
C TRP A 170 -1.16 -21.01 -7.22
N LYS A 171 -2.22 -20.21 -7.24
CA LYS A 171 -3.43 -20.49 -8.04
C LYS A 171 -3.15 -20.44 -9.56
N LEU A 172 -2.46 -19.42 -10.05
CA LEU A 172 -2.14 -19.23 -11.47
C LEU A 172 -1.24 -20.34 -12.01
N THR A 173 -0.31 -20.83 -11.19
CA THR A 173 0.62 -21.92 -11.56
C THR A 173 0.08 -23.31 -11.23
N LYS A 174 -1.19 -23.42 -10.81
CA LYS A 174 -1.84 -24.70 -10.43
C LYS A 174 -1.06 -25.45 -9.34
N GLY A 175 -0.61 -24.73 -8.32
CA GLY A 175 0.09 -25.29 -7.16
C GLY A 175 1.57 -25.60 -7.37
N LYS A 176 2.14 -25.29 -8.53
CA LYS A 176 3.56 -25.57 -8.82
C LYS A 176 4.54 -24.63 -8.12
N GLN A 177 4.11 -23.40 -7.79
CA GLN A 177 4.97 -22.36 -7.21
C GLN A 177 4.38 -21.82 -5.91
N HIS A 178 5.15 -21.89 -4.83
CA HIS A 178 4.84 -21.30 -3.53
C HIS A 178 5.87 -20.19 -3.23
N LEU A 179 5.69 -19.04 -3.87
CA LEU A 179 6.66 -17.96 -3.93
C LEU A 179 6.04 -16.64 -3.48
N THR A 180 6.85 -15.81 -2.86
CA THR A 180 6.60 -14.37 -2.65
C THR A 180 7.85 -13.58 -3.05
N GLU A 181 7.82 -12.26 -2.92
CA GLU A 181 8.98 -11.42 -3.18
C GLU A 181 9.35 -10.54 -1.97
N ALA A 182 10.53 -9.92 -2.03
CA ALA A 182 11.14 -9.26 -0.90
C ALA A 182 10.29 -8.11 -0.30
N SER A 183 9.56 -7.31 -1.12
CA SER A 183 8.76 -6.21 -0.58
C SER A 183 7.54 -6.71 0.18
N ASN A 184 6.82 -7.72 -0.31
CA ASN A 184 5.73 -8.38 0.40
C ASN A 184 6.22 -9.12 1.66
N ALA A 185 7.31 -9.90 1.55
CA ALA A 185 7.92 -10.58 2.68
C ALA A 185 8.29 -9.60 3.81
N SER A 186 8.85 -8.43 3.46
CA SER A 186 9.23 -7.40 4.43
C SER A 186 8.05 -6.83 5.23
N ARG A 187 6.81 -7.02 4.75
CA ARG A 187 5.58 -6.55 5.45
C ARG A 187 4.96 -7.59 6.37
N THR A 188 5.52 -8.78 6.44
CA THR A 188 4.97 -9.86 7.27
C THR A 188 5.30 -9.76 8.75
N MET A 189 6.30 -8.95 9.13
CA MET A 189 6.92 -8.92 10.48
C MET A 189 7.62 -10.24 10.85
N LEU A 190 7.90 -11.10 9.86
CA LEU A 190 8.63 -12.37 9.99
C LEU A 190 9.94 -12.39 9.23
N TYR A 191 10.11 -11.46 8.28
CA TYR A 191 11.24 -11.43 7.37
C TYR A 191 12.32 -10.47 7.89
N ASN A 192 13.53 -11.01 8.06
CA ASN A 192 14.69 -10.22 8.47
C ASN A 192 15.27 -9.49 7.25
N ILE A 193 15.04 -8.19 7.18
CA ILE A 193 15.47 -7.35 6.06
C ILE A 193 16.97 -7.08 6.03
N ASN A 194 17.73 -7.50 7.06
CA ASN A 194 19.20 -7.35 7.09
C ASN A 194 19.90 -8.48 6.33
N ASN A 195 19.39 -9.72 6.45
CA ASN A 195 19.99 -10.90 5.86
C ASN A 195 19.12 -11.57 4.77
N ASN A 196 17.95 -10.98 4.47
CA ASN A 196 17.01 -11.45 3.45
C ASN A 196 16.52 -12.90 3.68
N LYS A 197 16.17 -13.24 4.93
CA LYS A 197 15.67 -14.56 5.31
C LYS A 197 14.49 -14.44 6.27
N TRP A 198 13.63 -15.46 6.30
CA TRP A 198 12.68 -15.64 7.38
C TRP A 198 13.43 -15.76 8.71
N ASP A 199 13.05 -14.96 9.70
CA ASP A 199 13.80 -14.86 10.98
C ASP A 199 13.41 -16.00 11.92
N LYS A 200 14.32 -16.95 12.12
CA LYS A 200 14.08 -18.15 12.96
C LYS A 200 13.76 -17.81 14.41
N GLU A 201 14.35 -16.73 14.96
CA GLU A 201 14.09 -16.33 16.35
C GLU A 201 12.66 -15.78 16.50
N ILE A 202 12.24 -14.90 15.58
CA ILE A 202 10.87 -14.36 15.55
C ILE A 202 9.87 -15.51 15.36
N LEU A 203 10.13 -16.41 14.42
CA LEU A 203 9.28 -17.59 14.16
C LEU A 203 9.12 -18.44 15.41
N LYS A 204 10.21 -18.71 16.14
CA LYS A 204 10.19 -19.46 17.42
C LYS A 204 9.35 -18.73 18.47
N LYS A 205 9.54 -17.41 18.64
CA LYS A 205 8.77 -16.63 19.63
C LYS A 205 7.26 -16.60 19.35
N LEU A 206 6.87 -16.64 18.07
CA LEU A 206 5.48 -16.65 17.64
C LEU A 206 4.92 -18.07 17.44
N ASN A 207 5.75 -19.11 17.59
CA ASN A 207 5.40 -20.50 17.30
C ASN A 207 4.80 -20.67 15.89
N ILE A 208 5.46 -20.08 14.88
CA ILE A 208 5.09 -20.18 13.47
C ILE A 208 6.10 -21.09 12.76
N PRO A 209 5.67 -22.24 12.21
CA PRO A 209 6.57 -23.17 11.52
C PRO A 209 7.12 -22.58 10.21
N LEU A 210 8.43 -22.62 10.01
CA LEU A 210 9.08 -22.15 8.80
C LEU A 210 8.55 -22.85 7.53
N LYS A 211 8.18 -24.11 7.63
CA LYS A 211 7.74 -24.95 6.49
C LYS A 211 6.45 -24.49 5.81
N ILE A 212 5.65 -23.61 6.45
CA ILE A 212 4.45 -23.05 5.84
C ILE A 212 4.71 -21.80 5.02
N LEU A 213 5.90 -21.20 5.14
CA LEU A 213 6.25 -19.93 4.52
C LEU A 213 6.76 -20.13 3.08
N PRO A 214 6.45 -19.19 2.16
CA PRO A 214 6.91 -19.24 0.77
C PRO A 214 8.42 -18.97 0.64
N GLU A 215 9.02 -19.41 -0.45
CA GLU A 215 10.34 -18.96 -0.88
C GLU A 215 10.26 -17.48 -1.29
N VAL A 216 11.28 -16.69 -0.92
CA VAL A 216 11.32 -15.25 -1.19
C VAL A 216 12.27 -14.96 -2.37
N LYS A 217 11.71 -14.47 -3.46
CA LYS A 217 12.41 -14.09 -4.70
C LYS A 217 12.79 -12.60 -4.73
N ASN A 218 13.56 -12.20 -5.74
CA ASN A 218 13.69 -10.80 -6.12
C ASN A 218 12.34 -10.25 -6.59
N SER A 219 12.19 -8.93 -6.65
CA SER A 219 10.95 -8.32 -7.14
C SER A 219 10.77 -8.49 -8.66
N ALA A 220 11.87 -8.56 -9.41
CA ALA A 220 11.95 -9.03 -10.78
C ALA A 220 12.64 -10.39 -10.79
N ASP A 221 11.91 -11.46 -11.08
CA ASP A 221 12.40 -12.85 -11.01
C ASP A 221 11.46 -13.77 -11.81
N ASN A 222 11.80 -15.05 -11.87
CA ASN A 222 10.92 -16.08 -12.41
C ASN A 222 9.95 -16.59 -11.32
N PHE A 223 8.69 -16.24 -11.41
CA PHE A 223 7.60 -16.71 -10.54
C PHE A 223 6.81 -17.87 -11.16
N GLY A 224 7.30 -18.46 -12.24
CA GLY A 224 6.64 -19.52 -13.00
C GLY A 224 5.79 -18.99 -14.13
N LYS A 225 4.97 -19.88 -14.68
CA LYS A 225 4.07 -19.56 -15.79
C LYS A 225 2.63 -19.91 -15.43
N THR A 226 1.68 -19.18 -15.99
CA THR A 226 0.26 -19.51 -15.83
C THR A 226 -0.05 -20.88 -16.43
N ASP A 227 -0.86 -21.69 -15.74
CA ASP A 227 -1.27 -22.98 -16.25
C ASP A 227 -2.32 -22.78 -17.38
N LYS A 228 -2.08 -23.43 -18.54
CA LYS A 228 -2.93 -23.31 -19.72
C LYS A 228 -4.38 -23.76 -19.47
N LYS A 229 -4.61 -24.69 -18.54
CA LYS A 229 -5.95 -25.14 -18.16
C LYS A 229 -6.74 -24.07 -17.40
N ILE A 230 -6.04 -23.10 -16.76
CA ILE A 230 -6.64 -22.03 -15.97
C ILE A 230 -6.92 -20.79 -16.84
N THR A 231 -5.92 -20.35 -17.59
CA THR A 231 -5.97 -19.08 -18.32
C THR A 231 -6.19 -19.23 -19.83
N GLY A 232 -6.14 -20.45 -20.34
CA GLY A 232 -6.23 -20.75 -21.78
C GLY A 232 -4.92 -20.50 -22.54
N VAL A 233 -3.89 -19.98 -21.89
CA VAL A 233 -2.58 -19.67 -22.48
C VAL A 233 -1.50 -19.71 -21.40
N GLU A 234 -0.29 -20.09 -21.76
CA GLU A 234 0.87 -20.04 -20.88
C GLU A 234 1.56 -18.69 -21.00
N ILE A 235 1.68 -17.95 -19.89
CA ILE A 235 2.31 -16.64 -19.83
C ILE A 235 3.25 -16.62 -18.62
N SER A 236 4.49 -16.15 -18.80
CA SER A 236 5.45 -16.01 -17.70
C SER A 236 5.00 -14.94 -16.71
N ILE A 237 5.18 -15.20 -15.40
CA ILE A 237 5.01 -14.23 -14.32
C ILE A 237 6.43 -13.77 -13.96
N SER A 238 6.76 -12.52 -14.27
CA SER A 238 8.15 -12.04 -14.23
C SER A 238 8.41 -10.94 -13.20
N ALA A 239 7.38 -10.42 -12.55
CA ALA A 239 7.54 -9.43 -11.49
C ALA A 239 6.41 -9.51 -10.46
N VAL A 240 6.78 -9.23 -9.21
CA VAL A 240 5.85 -9.08 -8.09
C VAL A 240 6.30 -7.92 -7.23
N LEU A 241 5.38 -7.09 -6.75
CA LEU A 241 5.62 -6.01 -5.80
C LEU A 241 4.38 -5.78 -4.92
N GLY A 242 4.58 -5.42 -3.66
CA GLY A 242 3.52 -4.82 -2.87
C GLY A 242 3.01 -3.52 -3.51
N ASP A 243 1.73 -3.20 -3.33
CA ASP A 243 1.05 -2.09 -4.01
C ASP A 243 1.76 -0.73 -3.89
N GLN A 244 2.23 -0.41 -2.69
CA GLN A 244 2.90 0.87 -2.44
C GLN A 244 4.29 0.91 -3.06
N GLN A 245 4.99 -0.21 -3.08
CA GLN A 245 6.28 -0.38 -3.73
C GLN A 245 6.13 -0.35 -5.27
N ALA A 246 5.10 -0.99 -5.80
CA ALA A 246 4.77 -0.94 -7.22
C ALA A 246 4.48 0.50 -7.66
N ALA A 247 3.70 1.26 -6.87
CA ALA A 247 3.45 2.67 -7.15
C ALA A 247 4.74 3.51 -7.11
N ALA A 248 5.65 3.25 -6.17
CA ALA A 248 6.95 3.92 -6.13
C ALA A 248 7.79 3.60 -7.39
N PHE A 249 7.74 2.34 -7.87
CA PHE A 249 8.40 1.92 -9.11
C PHE A 249 7.79 2.59 -10.33
N GLY A 250 6.44 2.63 -10.43
CA GLY A 250 5.71 3.32 -11.52
C GLY A 250 5.90 4.83 -11.53
N GLN A 251 6.11 5.42 -10.36
CA GLN A 251 6.52 6.82 -10.21
C GLN A 251 8.03 7.01 -10.46
N THR A 252 8.76 5.97 -10.83
CA THR A 252 10.21 6.02 -11.07
C THR A 252 11.00 6.62 -9.91
N CYS A 253 10.65 6.25 -8.68
CA CYS A 253 11.35 6.67 -7.48
C CYS A 253 12.59 5.79 -7.25
N PHE A 254 13.54 5.80 -8.20
CA PHE A 254 14.72 4.95 -8.20
C PHE A 254 15.90 5.54 -7.44
N GLU A 255 15.96 6.86 -7.31
CA GLU A 255 17.06 7.55 -6.65
C GLU A 255 16.78 7.71 -5.15
N LYS A 256 17.86 7.68 -4.36
CA LYS A 256 17.79 7.98 -2.92
C LYS A 256 17.16 9.37 -2.70
N GLY A 257 16.20 9.45 -1.79
CA GLY A 257 15.44 10.68 -1.49
C GLY A 257 14.24 10.91 -2.40
N SER A 258 14.02 10.08 -3.43
CA SER A 258 12.79 10.13 -4.23
C SER A 258 11.61 9.67 -3.40
N ILE A 259 10.51 10.43 -3.49
CA ILE A 259 9.28 10.16 -2.74
C ILE A 259 8.10 9.95 -3.67
N LYS A 260 7.31 8.96 -3.31
CA LYS A 260 5.97 8.72 -3.82
C LYS A 260 4.97 8.84 -2.68
N SER A 261 3.85 9.49 -2.92
CA SER A 261 2.72 9.56 -2.00
C SER A 261 1.41 9.27 -2.73
N THR A 262 0.72 8.19 -2.35
CA THR A 262 -0.60 7.83 -2.88
C THR A 262 -1.68 8.32 -1.95
N TYR A 263 -2.63 9.09 -2.47
CA TYR A 263 -3.78 9.65 -1.74
C TYR A 263 -5.06 8.97 -2.20
N GLY A 264 -5.34 7.80 -1.63
CA GLY A 264 -6.57 7.03 -1.81
C GLY A 264 -7.51 7.17 -0.60
N THR A 265 -8.13 6.08 -0.15
CA THR A 265 -8.92 6.02 1.10
C THR A 265 -8.09 6.45 2.31
N GLY A 266 -6.88 5.91 2.43
CA GLY A 266 -5.79 6.42 3.26
C GLY A 266 -4.71 7.04 2.38
N ALA A 267 -3.61 7.50 2.98
CA ALA A 267 -2.44 7.92 2.23
C ALA A 267 -1.19 7.16 2.69
N PHE A 268 -0.34 6.84 1.71
CA PHE A 268 0.87 6.06 1.94
C PHE A 268 2.06 6.74 1.27
N VAL A 269 3.00 7.15 2.10
CA VAL A 269 4.23 7.82 1.68
C VAL A 269 5.37 6.82 1.70
N ILE A 270 6.07 6.67 0.58
CA ILE A 270 7.29 5.87 0.47
C ILE A 270 8.43 6.75 -0.01
N MET A 271 9.52 6.78 0.75
CA MET A 271 10.76 7.42 0.37
C MET A 271 11.85 6.39 0.17
N ASN A 272 12.43 6.35 -1.01
CA ASN A 272 13.60 5.51 -1.32
C ASN A 272 14.82 5.99 -0.53
N THR A 273 15.42 5.09 0.27
CA THR A 273 16.61 5.38 1.08
C THR A 273 17.90 4.82 0.46
N GLY A 274 17.80 4.18 -0.72
CA GLY A 274 18.92 3.54 -1.40
C GLY A 274 19.30 2.21 -0.77
N PRO A 275 20.57 1.78 -0.93
CA PRO A 275 21.02 0.46 -0.49
C PRO A 275 21.24 0.34 1.02
N LYS A 276 21.21 1.42 1.76
CA LYS A 276 21.39 1.42 3.22
C LYS A 276 20.04 1.47 3.94
N LYS A 277 19.82 0.50 4.83
CA LYS A 277 18.70 0.50 5.74
C LYS A 277 18.81 1.69 6.71
N ILE A 278 17.75 2.46 6.86
CA ILE A 278 17.63 3.54 7.84
C ILE A 278 16.61 3.10 8.89
N ASN A 279 17.03 2.99 10.14
CA ASN A 279 16.12 2.79 11.26
C ASN A 279 15.58 4.16 11.69
N SER A 280 14.33 4.46 11.37
CA SER A 280 13.70 5.72 11.74
C SER A 280 13.69 5.91 13.26
N LYS A 281 14.17 7.05 13.76
CA LYS A 281 14.01 7.48 15.16
C LYS A 281 12.66 8.17 15.40
N ASN A 282 11.96 8.52 14.32
CA ASN A 282 10.73 9.30 14.33
C ASN A 282 9.50 8.45 13.96
N LYS A 283 9.51 7.18 14.37
CA LYS A 283 8.37 6.25 14.27
C LYS A 283 7.86 5.99 12.84
N LEU A 284 8.71 6.09 11.83
CA LEU A 284 8.43 5.61 10.48
C LEU A 284 8.82 4.13 10.36
N LEU A 285 8.20 3.43 9.41
CA LEU A 285 8.52 2.04 9.11
C LEU A 285 9.71 1.97 8.15
N THR A 286 10.60 1.00 8.37
CA THR A 286 11.64 0.64 7.39
C THR A 286 11.20 -0.60 6.63
N THR A 287 11.27 -0.57 5.31
CA THR A 287 10.82 -1.67 4.45
C THR A 287 11.75 -1.85 3.26
N ILE A 288 11.60 -2.94 2.52
CA ILE A 288 12.25 -3.12 1.23
C ILE A 288 11.36 -2.45 0.18
N CYS A 289 11.93 -1.52 -0.60
CA CYS A 289 11.26 -0.88 -1.72
C CYS A 289 11.15 -1.85 -2.92
N TYR A 290 12.26 -2.47 -3.27
CA TYR A 290 12.37 -3.57 -4.23
C TYR A 290 13.72 -4.27 -4.08
N ARG A 291 13.82 -5.50 -4.56
CA ARG A 291 15.07 -6.25 -4.63
C ARG A 291 15.34 -6.67 -6.08
N LEU A 292 16.48 -6.24 -6.61
CA LEU A 292 16.94 -6.58 -7.95
C LEU A 292 18.35 -7.18 -7.88
N ASN A 293 18.59 -8.27 -8.58
CA ASN A 293 19.90 -8.94 -8.61
C ASN A 293 20.47 -9.18 -7.20
N ASN A 294 19.61 -9.63 -6.27
CA ASN A 294 19.90 -9.87 -4.85
C ASN A 294 20.36 -8.64 -4.04
N LYS A 295 20.17 -7.43 -4.58
CA LYS A 295 20.46 -6.17 -3.90
C LYS A 295 19.18 -5.47 -3.49
N ASN A 296 19.05 -5.17 -2.18
CA ASN A 296 17.91 -4.41 -1.67
C ASN A 296 18.06 -2.92 -1.98
N THR A 297 16.96 -2.31 -2.38
CA THR A 297 16.70 -0.88 -2.22
C THR A 297 15.71 -0.75 -1.07
N TYR A 298 16.07 -0.01 -0.03
CA TYR A 298 15.23 0.19 1.15
C TYR A 298 14.38 1.45 1.01
N ALA A 299 13.36 1.54 1.84
CA ALA A 299 12.52 2.72 1.94
C ALA A 299 12.09 2.98 3.38
N LEU A 300 11.83 4.26 3.70
CA LEU A 300 10.98 4.64 4.82
C LEU A 300 9.55 4.79 4.35
N GLU A 301 8.63 4.31 5.19
CA GLU A 301 7.20 4.38 4.94
C GLU A 301 6.47 5.05 6.10
N GLY A 302 5.55 5.97 5.75
CA GLY A 302 4.57 6.52 6.65
C GLY A 302 3.15 6.31 6.11
N SER A 303 2.20 6.01 6.98
CA SER A 303 0.81 5.73 6.62
C SER A 303 -0.13 6.68 7.34
N ILE A 304 -1.03 7.31 6.59
CA ILE A 304 -2.17 8.10 7.06
C ILE A 304 -3.41 7.25 6.84
N PHE A 305 -4.12 6.89 7.91
CA PHE A 305 -5.24 5.96 7.79
C PHE A 305 -6.47 6.57 7.14
N ILE A 306 -6.70 7.86 7.37
CA ILE A 306 -7.86 8.59 6.86
C ILE A 306 -7.39 9.74 5.96
N ALA A 307 -7.57 9.56 4.65
CA ALA A 307 -7.36 10.59 3.63
C ALA A 307 -8.68 10.79 2.85
N GLY A 308 -8.86 10.17 1.71
CA GLY A 308 -10.13 10.21 0.97
C GLY A 308 -11.32 9.66 1.76
N ALA A 309 -11.07 8.80 2.76
CA ALA A 309 -12.11 8.35 3.69
C ALA A 309 -12.75 9.52 4.46
N GLY A 310 -12.03 10.60 4.73
CA GLY A 310 -12.60 11.83 5.29
C GLY A 310 -13.60 12.49 4.35
N VAL A 311 -13.29 12.54 3.06
CA VAL A 311 -14.22 13.05 2.03
C VAL A 311 -15.43 12.13 1.87
N GLN A 312 -15.24 10.81 1.91
CA GLN A 312 -16.34 9.84 1.91
C GLN A 312 -17.25 10.03 3.14
N TRP A 313 -16.68 10.25 4.31
CA TRP A 313 -17.44 10.53 5.55
C TRP A 313 -18.27 11.80 5.42
N LEU A 314 -17.72 12.88 4.87
CA LEU A 314 -18.48 14.11 4.58
C LEU A 314 -19.66 13.85 3.65
N ARG A 315 -19.49 12.98 2.64
CA ARG A 315 -20.54 12.63 1.67
C ARG A 315 -21.57 11.66 2.24
N ASP A 316 -21.12 10.55 2.82
CA ASP A 316 -21.97 9.38 3.08
C ASP A 316 -22.61 9.41 4.49
N LYS A 317 -21.93 10.04 5.47
CA LYS A 317 -22.38 10.06 6.87
C LYS A 317 -22.92 11.44 7.27
N VAL A 318 -22.12 12.48 7.09
CA VAL A 318 -22.51 13.85 7.50
C VAL A 318 -23.41 14.52 6.46
N LYS A 319 -23.33 14.10 5.18
CA LYS A 319 -24.15 14.62 4.06
C LYS A 319 -23.91 16.10 3.73
N LEU A 320 -22.70 16.62 4.00
CA LEU A 320 -22.33 18.00 3.69
C LEU A 320 -21.98 18.20 2.21
N ILE A 321 -21.69 17.14 1.48
CA ILE A 321 -21.44 17.17 0.04
C ILE A 321 -22.16 16.01 -0.65
N LYS A 322 -22.47 16.15 -1.94
CA LYS A 322 -23.09 15.09 -2.76
C LYS A 322 -22.03 14.28 -3.52
N LYS A 323 -20.94 14.93 -3.97
CA LYS A 323 -19.86 14.33 -4.77
C LYS A 323 -18.51 14.84 -4.29
N ALA A 324 -17.48 13.97 -4.32
CA ALA A 324 -16.13 14.33 -3.90
C ALA A 324 -15.53 15.56 -4.63
N PRO A 325 -15.76 15.78 -5.94
CA PRO A 325 -15.24 16.98 -6.63
C PRO A 325 -15.75 18.31 -6.07
N GLU A 326 -16.88 18.34 -5.38
CA GLU A 326 -17.41 19.58 -4.76
C GLU A 326 -16.43 20.16 -3.73
N THR A 327 -15.64 19.32 -3.09
CA THR A 327 -14.62 19.75 -2.11
C THR A 327 -13.63 20.76 -2.70
N GLU A 328 -13.30 20.67 -4.00
CA GLU A 328 -12.40 21.61 -4.64
C GLU A 328 -13.01 23.02 -4.70
N LYS A 329 -14.28 23.13 -5.13
CA LYS A 329 -15.00 24.41 -5.23
C LYS A 329 -15.21 25.03 -3.85
N ILE A 330 -15.64 24.22 -2.88
CA ILE A 330 -15.89 24.64 -1.50
C ILE A 330 -14.59 25.18 -0.87
N SER A 331 -13.50 24.41 -0.97
CA SER A 331 -12.22 24.82 -0.40
C SER A 331 -11.65 26.10 -1.03
N LYS A 332 -11.90 26.34 -2.33
CA LYS A 332 -11.51 27.59 -2.99
C LYS A 332 -12.28 28.81 -2.49
N SER A 333 -13.57 28.64 -2.18
CA SER A 333 -14.46 29.73 -1.75
C SER A 333 -14.43 30.01 -0.25
N SER A 334 -13.84 29.15 0.56
CA SER A 334 -13.75 29.31 2.02
C SER A 334 -12.56 30.16 2.42
N LYS A 335 -12.68 30.86 3.56
CA LYS A 335 -11.56 31.66 4.11
C LYS A 335 -10.36 30.75 4.42
N ILE A 336 -9.16 31.24 4.15
CA ILE A 336 -7.91 30.61 4.60
C ILE A 336 -7.72 30.95 6.07
N ASN A 337 -7.40 29.94 6.89
CA ASN A 337 -7.12 30.13 8.32
C ASN A 337 -8.30 30.72 9.11
N ASP A 338 -9.47 30.06 8.98
CA ASP A 338 -10.65 30.37 9.81
C ASP A 338 -10.55 29.76 11.22
N GLY A 339 -9.42 29.14 11.55
CA GLY A 339 -9.15 28.53 12.86
C GLY A 339 -9.75 27.15 13.06
N VAL A 340 -10.54 26.64 12.11
CA VAL A 340 -11.16 25.31 12.22
C VAL A 340 -10.19 24.22 11.74
N PHE A 341 -9.99 23.20 12.57
CA PHE A 341 -9.18 22.01 12.25
C PHE A 341 -9.97 20.74 12.48
N VAL A 342 -9.82 19.79 11.56
CA VAL A 342 -10.35 18.43 11.68
C VAL A 342 -9.20 17.46 11.80
N VAL A 343 -9.14 16.69 12.88
CA VAL A 343 -8.24 15.56 13.03
C VAL A 343 -9.04 14.27 12.79
N PRO A 344 -8.95 13.64 11.61
CA PRO A 344 -9.86 12.55 11.25
C PRO A 344 -9.36 11.20 11.78
N ALA A 345 -9.17 11.07 13.09
CA ALA A 345 -8.70 9.84 13.74
C ALA A 345 -9.82 8.79 13.89
N PHE A 346 -10.62 8.53 12.83
CA PHE A 346 -11.79 7.64 12.88
C PHE A 346 -11.46 6.19 13.25
N SER A 347 -10.26 5.72 12.90
CA SER A 347 -9.73 4.40 13.25
C SER A 347 -8.41 4.47 14.00
N GLY A 348 -8.19 5.55 14.76
CA GLY A 348 -6.91 5.87 15.36
C GLY A 348 -6.01 6.66 14.42
N MET A 349 -4.79 6.94 14.86
CA MET A 349 -3.77 7.65 14.10
C MET A 349 -2.61 6.72 13.75
N GLY A 350 -2.17 6.76 12.49
CA GLY A 350 -1.00 6.08 11.98
C GLY A 350 0.31 6.79 12.34
N ALA A 351 1.32 6.66 11.47
CA ALA A 351 2.60 7.34 11.64
C ALA A 351 2.44 8.88 11.63
N PRO A 352 3.23 9.62 12.41
CA PRO A 352 4.23 9.16 13.36
C PRO A 352 3.66 8.87 14.77
N TYR A 353 2.36 9.01 14.97
CA TYR A 353 1.72 8.99 16.29
C TYR A 353 1.51 7.59 16.85
N TRP A 354 1.03 6.66 16.04
CA TRP A 354 0.71 5.26 16.41
C TRP A 354 -0.21 5.16 17.63
N ARG A 355 -1.33 5.94 17.58
CA ARG A 355 -2.35 5.98 18.63
C ARG A 355 -3.66 5.34 18.14
N PRO A 356 -3.85 4.03 18.37
CA PRO A 356 -5.04 3.30 17.93
C PRO A 356 -6.31 3.70 18.70
N ASP A 357 -6.15 4.28 19.87
CA ASP A 357 -7.19 4.77 20.77
C ASP A 357 -7.69 6.19 20.44
N ALA A 358 -6.93 6.98 19.67
CA ALA A 358 -7.36 8.31 19.26
C ALA A 358 -8.68 8.27 18.47
N ARG A 359 -9.51 9.28 18.63
CA ARG A 359 -10.75 9.48 17.89
C ARG A 359 -10.77 10.83 17.21
N GLY A 360 -11.61 10.96 16.16
CA GLY A 360 -11.72 12.20 15.39
C GLY A 360 -12.19 13.38 16.23
N VAL A 361 -11.57 14.55 15.98
CA VAL A 361 -11.86 15.80 16.70
C VAL A 361 -12.05 16.92 15.68
N ILE A 362 -13.03 17.78 15.90
CA ILE A 362 -13.18 19.07 15.26
C ILE A 362 -12.90 20.13 16.32
N THR A 363 -12.01 21.07 16.04
CA THR A 363 -11.62 22.11 17.00
C THR A 363 -11.53 23.48 16.33
N GLY A 364 -11.62 24.54 17.12
CA GLY A 364 -11.51 25.93 16.64
C GLY A 364 -12.83 26.50 16.08
N LEU A 365 -13.97 25.86 16.34
CA LEU A 365 -15.26 26.40 15.94
C LEU A 365 -15.56 27.70 16.71
N THR A 366 -16.06 28.67 15.97
CA THR A 366 -16.60 29.95 16.48
C THR A 366 -18.03 30.13 15.99
N ARG A 367 -18.70 31.15 16.42
CA ARG A 367 -20.11 31.41 16.07
C ARG A 367 -20.35 31.62 14.57
N ASP A 368 -19.33 32.08 13.84
CA ASP A 368 -19.37 32.31 12.39
C ASP A 368 -18.78 31.16 11.57
N SER A 369 -18.35 30.07 12.21
CA SER A 369 -17.90 28.88 11.50
C SER A 369 -19.07 28.19 10.81
N ASP A 370 -18.97 27.96 9.51
CA ASP A 370 -19.99 27.28 8.72
C ASP A 370 -19.57 25.84 8.32
N TRP A 371 -20.48 25.13 7.66
CA TRP A 371 -20.24 23.77 7.19
C TRP A 371 -19.09 23.69 6.14
N LYS A 372 -18.81 24.78 5.41
CA LYS A 372 -17.73 24.83 4.41
C LYS A 372 -16.37 24.81 5.10
N SER A 373 -16.25 25.44 6.27
CA SER A 373 -15.05 25.38 7.12
C SER A 373 -14.74 23.93 7.50
N ILE A 374 -15.75 23.13 7.87
CA ILE A 374 -15.56 21.70 8.19
C ILE A 374 -15.13 20.91 6.96
N VAL A 375 -15.74 21.13 5.80
CA VAL A 375 -15.38 20.47 4.54
C VAL A 375 -13.93 20.78 4.18
N ARG A 376 -13.55 22.04 4.21
CA ARG A 376 -12.19 22.49 3.91
C ARG A 376 -11.18 21.92 4.90
N ALA A 377 -11.41 22.05 6.21
CA ALA A 377 -10.52 21.53 7.24
C ALA A 377 -10.33 20.00 7.14
N THR A 378 -11.35 19.26 6.68
CA THR A 378 -11.24 17.82 6.42
C THR A 378 -10.28 17.53 5.26
N VAL A 379 -10.31 18.31 4.18
CA VAL A 379 -9.37 18.17 3.06
C VAL A 379 -7.96 18.61 3.48
N GLU A 380 -7.83 19.73 4.18
CA GLU A 380 -6.57 20.27 4.71
C GLU A 380 -5.87 19.29 5.65
N SER A 381 -6.64 18.53 6.45
CA SER A 381 -6.10 17.57 7.42
C SER A 381 -5.15 16.55 6.78
N VAL A 382 -5.39 16.18 5.53
CA VAL A 382 -4.54 15.25 4.78
C VAL A 382 -3.20 15.91 4.43
N GLY A 383 -3.20 17.19 4.09
CA GLY A 383 -1.98 17.99 3.90
C GLY A 383 -1.16 18.11 5.18
N TYR A 384 -1.80 18.42 6.30
CA TYR A 384 -1.15 18.52 7.61
C TYR A 384 -0.56 17.20 8.09
N GLN A 385 -1.31 16.09 8.00
CA GLN A 385 -0.78 14.74 8.31
C GLN A 385 0.40 14.38 7.42
N SER A 386 0.35 14.77 6.13
CA SER A 386 1.49 14.60 5.23
C SER A 386 2.70 15.40 5.69
N PHE A 387 2.52 16.65 6.14
CA PHE A 387 3.59 17.45 6.72
C PHE A 387 4.25 16.73 7.92
N ASP A 388 3.47 16.13 8.82
CA ASP A 388 4.00 15.39 9.97
C ASP A 388 4.89 14.22 9.55
N LEU A 389 4.51 13.51 8.47
CA LEU A 389 5.34 12.43 7.92
C LEU A 389 6.63 12.96 7.28
N PHE A 390 6.57 14.03 6.51
CA PHE A 390 7.75 14.63 5.86
C PHE A 390 8.69 15.27 6.88
N ASP A 391 8.17 15.88 7.92
CA ASP A 391 8.96 16.40 9.05
C ASP A 391 9.69 15.28 9.78
N SER A 392 9.02 14.14 9.99
CA SER A 392 9.63 12.94 10.56
C SER A 392 10.76 12.38 9.67
N MET A 393 10.57 12.37 8.35
CA MET A 393 11.61 11.96 7.38
C MET A 393 12.80 12.90 7.41
N ASN A 394 12.56 14.21 7.49
CA ASN A 394 13.60 15.23 7.60
C ASN A 394 14.43 15.04 8.89
N LYS A 395 13.77 14.78 10.03
CA LYS A 395 14.42 14.50 11.31
C LYS A 395 15.25 13.21 11.28
N ASP A 396 14.90 12.25 10.44
CA ASP A 396 15.71 11.04 10.17
C ASP A 396 16.88 11.30 9.19
N GLY A 397 17.15 12.56 8.82
CA GLY A 397 18.27 12.96 7.98
C GLY A 397 18.02 12.84 6.47
N LEU A 398 16.75 12.66 6.06
CA LEU A 398 16.36 12.60 4.66
C LEU A 398 15.78 13.93 4.22
N LYS A 399 16.29 14.49 3.13
CA LYS A 399 15.86 15.79 2.59
C LYS A 399 15.13 15.59 1.26
N PRO A 400 13.80 15.40 1.26
CA PRO A 400 13.04 15.31 0.04
C PRO A 400 13.08 16.65 -0.72
N ARG A 401 13.09 16.57 -2.06
CA ARG A 401 13.05 17.78 -2.92
C ARG A 401 11.77 17.85 -3.73
N ILE A 402 11.27 16.70 -4.15
CA ILE A 402 10.09 16.57 -5.01
C ILE A 402 9.27 15.38 -4.49
N VAL A 403 7.97 15.59 -4.43
CA VAL A 403 7.00 14.54 -4.08
C VAL A 403 6.19 14.19 -5.32
N LYS A 404 6.25 12.96 -5.76
CA LYS A 404 5.40 12.44 -6.83
C LYS A 404 4.13 11.87 -6.22
N VAL A 405 2.98 12.32 -6.70
CA VAL A 405 1.68 11.99 -6.11
C VAL A 405 0.77 11.26 -7.08
N ASP A 406 -0.07 10.36 -6.53
CA ASP A 406 -1.13 9.66 -7.26
C ASP A 406 -2.31 9.34 -6.33
N GLY A 407 -3.31 8.63 -6.85
CA GLY A 407 -4.55 8.31 -6.15
C GLY A 407 -5.67 9.31 -6.42
N GLY A 408 -6.88 8.97 -6.01
CA GLY A 408 -8.09 9.72 -6.38
C GLY A 408 -8.14 11.17 -5.88
N MET A 409 -7.56 11.46 -4.72
CA MET A 409 -7.61 12.82 -4.15
C MET A 409 -6.78 13.84 -4.92
N VAL A 410 -5.71 13.41 -5.64
CA VAL A 410 -4.84 14.34 -6.37
C VAL A 410 -5.48 14.90 -7.66
N ALA A 411 -6.64 14.39 -8.04
CA ALA A 411 -7.47 15.02 -9.07
C ALA A 411 -7.97 16.40 -8.65
N ASN A 412 -8.14 16.64 -7.34
CA ASN A 412 -8.45 17.95 -6.77
C ASN A 412 -7.18 18.83 -6.79
N ASN A 413 -7.17 19.84 -7.68
CA ASN A 413 -6.00 20.70 -7.85
C ASN A 413 -5.78 21.61 -6.63
N TRP A 414 -6.87 22.03 -5.95
CA TRP A 414 -6.75 22.83 -4.75
C TRP A 414 -6.05 22.04 -3.64
N PHE A 415 -6.47 20.79 -3.39
CA PHE A 415 -5.78 19.92 -2.43
C PHE A 415 -4.30 19.74 -2.77
N THR A 416 -3.99 19.48 -4.04
CA THR A 416 -2.62 19.21 -4.48
C THR A 416 -1.73 20.45 -4.34
N GLN A 417 -2.28 21.67 -4.57
CA GLN A 417 -1.59 22.93 -4.30
C GLN A 417 -1.41 23.15 -2.80
N PHE A 418 -2.46 22.97 -1.99
CA PHE A 418 -2.37 23.07 -0.54
C PHE A 418 -1.33 22.11 0.05
N LEU A 419 -1.28 20.89 -0.47
CA LEU A 419 -0.25 19.93 -0.09
C LEU A 419 1.16 20.48 -0.35
N ALA A 420 1.42 21.01 -1.57
CA ALA A 420 2.71 21.62 -1.91
C ALA A 420 3.06 22.78 -0.97
N ASP A 421 2.08 23.62 -0.65
CA ASP A 421 2.22 24.78 0.23
C ASP A 421 2.60 24.36 1.65
N ILE A 422 1.86 23.42 2.23
CA ILE A 422 2.05 23.01 3.64
C ILE A 422 3.34 22.22 3.83
N ILE A 423 3.66 21.29 2.94
CA ILE A 423 4.92 20.52 3.04
C ILE A 423 6.14 21.32 2.57
N ASN A 424 5.92 22.47 1.91
CA ASN A 424 6.95 23.35 1.32
C ASN A 424 7.88 22.60 0.35
N LEU A 425 7.30 21.78 -0.52
CA LEU A 425 8.01 21.00 -1.54
C LEU A 425 7.24 21.03 -2.86
N LYS A 426 7.98 20.90 -3.97
CA LYS A 426 7.35 20.69 -5.28
C LYS A 426 6.59 19.35 -5.29
N VAL A 427 5.32 19.39 -5.67
CA VAL A 427 4.45 18.22 -5.84
C VAL A 427 4.22 18.00 -7.33
N VAL A 428 4.45 16.78 -7.80
CA VAL A 428 4.36 16.44 -9.23
C VAL A 428 3.36 15.31 -9.43
N ARG A 429 2.34 15.59 -10.25
CA ARG A 429 1.34 14.60 -10.67
C ARG A 429 1.75 13.99 -12.01
N PRO A 430 1.73 12.65 -12.17
CA PRO A 430 2.01 11.98 -13.44
C PRO A 430 0.81 12.04 -14.37
N LYS A 431 1.08 11.88 -15.68
CA LYS A 431 0.00 11.76 -16.68
C LYS A 431 -0.82 10.48 -16.50
N ILE A 432 -0.20 9.37 -16.10
CA ILE A 432 -0.86 8.10 -15.83
C ILE A 432 -1.01 7.95 -14.32
N LEU A 433 -2.24 7.97 -13.82
CA LEU A 433 -2.55 7.85 -12.39
C LEU A 433 -2.53 6.40 -11.88
N GLU A 434 -2.62 5.40 -12.76
CA GLU A 434 -2.56 3.97 -12.43
C GLU A 434 -1.11 3.51 -12.20
N THR A 435 -0.41 4.22 -11.34
CA THR A 435 1.04 4.05 -11.12
C THR A 435 1.40 2.71 -10.50
N THR A 436 0.52 2.14 -9.69
CA THR A 436 0.67 0.82 -9.06
C THR A 436 0.73 -0.28 -10.13
N ALA A 437 -0.28 -0.35 -10.98
CA ALA A 437 -0.35 -1.33 -12.07
C ALA A 437 0.76 -1.11 -13.11
N LEU A 438 1.04 0.14 -13.46
CA LEU A 438 2.12 0.50 -14.38
C LEU A 438 3.48 0.06 -13.81
N GLY A 439 3.72 0.28 -12.53
CA GLY A 439 5.00 -0.03 -11.89
C GLY A 439 5.37 -1.50 -11.99
N VAL A 440 4.44 -2.40 -11.69
CA VAL A 440 4.72 -3.83 -11.80
C VAL A 440 4.79 -4.30 -13.26
N ALA A 441 4.06 -3.67 -14.19
CA ALA A 441 4.18 -3.94 -15.62
C ALA A 441 5.57 -3.55 -16.15
N LEU A 442 6.07 -2.36 -15.77
CA LEU A 442 7.41 -1.90 -16.13
C LEU A 442 8.49 -2.81 -15.55
N LEU A 443 8.33 -3.26 -14.30
CA LEU A 443 9.25 -4.18 -13.67
C LEU A 443 9.26 -5.55 -14.37
N ALA A 444 8.09 -6.06 -14.76
CA ALA A 444 7.98 -7.30 -15.52
C ALA A 444 8.65 -7.19 -16.90
N GLY A 445 8.47 -6.06 -17.57
CA GLY A 445 9.13 -5.75 -18.84
C GLY A 445 10.66 -5.64 -18.69
N LEU A 446 11.15 -5.10 -17.57
CA LEU A 446 12.59 -5.07 -17.24
C LEU A 446 13.17 -6.49 -17.09
N GLN A 447 12.45 -7.37 -16.38
CA GLN A 447 12.89 -8.75 -16.14
C GLN A 447 13.07 -9.55 -17.43
N ILE A 448 12.18 -9.35 -18.40
CA ILE A 448 12.24 -10.07 -19.69
C ILE A 448 13.11 -9.36 -20.76
N GLY A 449 13.76 -8.23 -20.41
CA GLY A 449 14.64 -7.47 -21.31
C GLY A 449 13.93 -6.59 -22.33
N GLU A 450 12.59 -6.39 -22.24
CA GLU A 450 11.89 -5.39 -23.06
C GLU A 450 12.38 -3.97 -22.75
N TYR A 451 12.67 -3.69 -21.47
CA TYR A 451 13.37 -2.47 -21.03
C TYR A 451 14.79 -2.84 -20.59
N LYS A 452 15.78 -2.06 -21.06
CA LYS A 452 17.20 -2.35 -20.83
C LYS A 452 17.73 -1.88 -19.47
N SER A 453 17.05 -0.89 -18.83
CA SER A 453 17.52 -0.30 -17.58
C SER A 453 16.43 0.50 -16.88
N LEU A 454 16.63 0.77 -15.57
CA LEU A 454 15.80 1.70 -14.80
C LEU A 454 15.83 3.12 -15.41
N ASN A 455 16.93 3.54 -16.02
CA ASN A 455 17.03 4.83 -16.67
C ASN A 455 16.13 4.93 -17.91
N GLN A 456 16.02 3.88 -18.72
CA GLN A 456 15.07 3.83 -19.81
C GLN A 456 13.63 3.97 -19.30
N ILE A 457 13.26 3.26 -18.23
CA ILE A 457 11.95 3.36 -17.60
C ILE A 457 11.71 4.78 -17.05
N LYS A 458 12.72 5.40 -16.43
CA LYS A 458 12.62 6.78 -15.93
C LYS A 458 12.30 7.77 -17.05
N ASN A 459 12.88 7.59 -18.24
CA ASN A 459 12.65 8.45 -19.39
C ASN A 459 11.24 8.27 -20.02
N MET A 460 10.57 7.16 -19.76
CA MET A 460 9.18 6.93 -20.18
C MET A 460 8.17 7.67 -19.30
N TRP A 461 8.56 8.05 -18.08
CA TRP A 461 7.66 8.72 -17.15
C TRP A 461 7.32 10.14 -17.61
N LYS A 462 6.04 10.48 -17.65
CA LYS A 462 5.54 11.77 -18.10
C LYS A 462 4.79 12.49 -16.97
N LYS A 463 5.17 13.74 -16.71
CA LYS A 463 4.43 14.62 -15.81
C LYS A 463 3.16 15.14 -16.48
N ASP A 464 2.10 15.29 -15.69
CA ASP A 464 0.90 16.05 -16.02
C ASP A 464 1.09 17.49 -15.54
N ARG A 465 1.27 17.68 -14.23
CA ARG A 465 1.33 19.00 -13.61
C ARG A 465 2.32 19.07 -12.47
N VAL A 466 2.93 20.22 -12.29
CA VAL A 466 3.79 20.58 -11.14
C VAL A 466 3.08 21.63 -10.32
N PHE A 467 3.01 21.43 -9.01
CA PHE A 467 2.53 22.38 -8.03
C PHE A 467 3.72 22.83 -7.19
N SER A 468 4.04 24.11 -7.24
CA SER A 468 5.12 24.70 -6.45
C SER A 468 4.55 25.41 -5.23
N PRO A 469 5.25 25.42 -4.09
CA PRO A 469 4.83 26.17 -2.90
C PRO A 469 4.59 27.65 -3.23
N ASN A 470 3.45 28.19 -2.80
CA ASN A 470 3.04 29.57 -3.07
C ASN A 470 2.46 30.29 -1.83
N ILE A 471 2.41 29.63 -0.69
CA ILE A 471 1.93 30.21 0.56
C ILE A 471 2.97 31.11 1.22
N LYS A 472 2.55 32.25 1.83
CA LYS A 472 3.44 33.07 2.66
C LYS A 472 3.92 32.26 3.88
N LYS A 473 5.21 32.37 4.21
CA LYS A 473 5.83 31.64 5.33
C LYS A 473 5.11 31.90 6.67
N THR A 474 4.68 33.13 6.92
CA THR A 474 3.91 33.50 8.13
C THR A 474 2.63 32.69 8.25
N LEU A 475 1.78 32.74 7.21
CA LEU A 475 0.51 32.01 7.17
C LEU A 475 0.73 30.50 7.28
N ARG A 476 1.73 29.94 6.58
CA ARG A 476 2.07 28.52 6.71
C ARG A 476 2.41 28.14 8.16
N ASN A 477 3.20 28.97 8.85
CA ASN A 477 3.58 28.71 10.24
C ASN A 477 2.38 28.80 11.20
N GLU A 478 1.46 29.74 10.99
CA GLU A 478 0.20 29.85 11.74
C GLU A 478 -0.67 28.59 11.58
N LEU A 479 -0.87 28.16 10.34
CA LEU A 479 -1.62 26.94 10.03
C LEU A 479 -1.01 25.69 10.70
N LEU A 480 0.31 25.54 10.66
CA LEU A 480 1.01 24.42 11.29
C LEU A 480 0.98 24.52 12.83
N ALA A 481 0.98 25.71 13.40
CA ALA A 481 0.81 25.89 14.85
C ALA A 481 -0.60 25.46 15.30
N GLY A 482 -1.64 25.89 14.56
CA GLY A 482 -3.03 25.46 14.79
C GLY A 482 -3.20 23.95 14.68
N TRP A 483 -2.61 23.33 13.64
CA TRP A 483 -2.61 21.88 13.48
C TRP A 483 -1.97 21.16 14.66
N LYS A 484 -0.79 21.59 15.12
CA LYS A 484 -0.12 21.02 16.30
C LYS A 484 -0.98 21.08 17.55
N LEU A 485 -1.72 22.19 17.74
CA LEU A 485 -2.66 22.34 18.86
C LEU A 485 -3.84 21.36 18.73
N ALA A 486 -4.41 21.20 17.51
CA ALA A 486 -5.47 20.23 17.25
C ALA A 486 -5.01 18.79 17.55
N ILE A 487 -3.80 18.43 17.13
CA ILE A 487 -3.20 17.12 17.45
C ILE A 487 -3.05 16.95 18.97
N LYS A 488 -2.53 17.96 19.69
CA LYS A 488 -2.39 17.90 21.14
C LYS A 488 -3.73 17.61 21.82
N LYS A 489 -4.80 18.31 21.42
CA LYS A 489 -6.17 18.07 21.92
C LYS A 489 -6.70 16.67 21.59
N THR A 490 -6.33 16.11 20.45
CA THR A 490 -6.75 14.76 20.02
C THR A 490 -6.03 13.65 20.79
N LEU A 491 -4.80 13.90 21.26
CA LEU A 491 -3.97 12.91 21.94
C LEU A 491 -4.00 13.02 23.46
N ALA A 492 -4.63 14.06 24.00
CA ALA A 492 -4.91 14.21 25.43
C ALA A 492 -5.99 13.20 25.88
#